data_3e29fab0229d9db665153bd8c1e54e2a
#
_entry.id   3e29fab0229d9db665153bd8c1e54e2a
#
_cell.length_a   1.000
_cell.length_b   1.000
_cell.length_c   1.000
_cell.angle_alpha   90.00
_cell.angle_beta   90.00
_cell.angle_gamma   90.00
#
_symmetry.space_group_name_H-M   'P 1'
#
loop_
_entity.id
_entity.type
_entity.pdbx_description
1 polymer ?
#
loop_
_entity_poly.entity_id
_entity_poly.type
_entity_poly.pdbx_seq_one_letter_code
_entity_poly.pdbx_strand_id
1 'polypeptide(L)'
;MTTIFITGEVTEVPSLEVRSLEVASEEAEAASAAAVLEEEASEAVAPEADSNHNQLYYTTMYNNTLGNIFRLTSFGESHGKAIGGVIDGFPAGIAIDMDFIQQELDRRRPGQSAITTARKEADQVEFLSGIYEGVSTGCSIGFVVWNTNQHSNDYDNMKDVFRPSHADFTYTQKYGIRDHRGGGRSSARETIARVVAGALAKLALRQLGVRITAFTSQVGEFKLDKDYTAYDLSTIEDNPVRCPDQELAKQMADYIYQTKGEGDTIGGVISCVIQGCPIGLGQPVFGKLHAALGNAMLSINAVKGFEYGQGFSHMEMKGSQQNDIFYRDEDKIAFRTNRSGGIQGGISNGQDIYFRVAFKPVATVLMEQPTVDTHGNETILKARGRHDPCVLPRAVPIVEAMAAMTILDYYLLNKTTHL
;
A
#
# COMPACT_ATOMS: atom_id res chain seq x y z
N MET A 1 -22.43 -37.71 61.39
CA MET A 1 -22.45 -39.19 61.45
C MET A 1 -22.60 -39.65 60.01
N THR A 2 -21.59 -40.14 59.38
CA THR A 2 -20.95 -41.43 59.35
C THR A 2 -19.64 -41.27 58.53
N THR A 3 -18.57 -41.59 59.21
CA THR A 3 -17.20 -41.68 58.65
C THR A 3 -17.09 -43.02 57.90
N ILE A 4 -16.50 -43.00 56.68
CA ILE A 4 -15.95 -44.21 56.05
C ILE A 4 -14.52 -43.92 55.67
N PHE A 5 -13.59 -44.63 56.34
CA PHE A 5 -12.18 -44.80 55.92
C PHE A 5 -12.13 -45.88 54.84
N ILE A 6 -11.37 -45.69 53.80
CA ILE A 6 -10.84 -46.78 52.99
C ILE A 6 -9.35 -46.56 52.83
N THR A 7 -8.59 -47.47 53.39
CA THR A 7 -7.15 -47.71 53.17
C THR A 7 -6.97 -48.48 51.86
N GLY A 8 -5.93 -48.16 51.10
CA GLY A 8 -5.58 -48.97 49.92
C GLY A 8 -4.29 -48.52 49.27
N GLU A 9 -3.23 -49.14 49.66
CA GLU A 9 -2.04 -49.61 48.96
C GLU A 9 -1.29 -48.70 47.97
N VAL A 10 -0.05 -48.47 48.33
CA VAL A 10 1.07 -47.99 47.55
C VAL A 10 1.44 -49.06 46.52
N THR A 11 1.36 -48.78 45.23
CA THR A 11 2.00 -49.56 44.18
C THR A 11 3.17 -48.79 43.60
N GLU A 12 4.30 -49.44 43.53
CA GLU A 12 5.62 -48.99 43.10
C GLU A 12 5.62 -48.37 41.67
N VAL A 13 6.47 -47.37 41.52
CA VAL A 13 6.77 -46.71 40.26
C VAL A 13 7.74 -47.57 39.43
N PRO A 14 7.48 -47.89 38.15
CA PRO A 14 8.45 -48.57 37.31
C PRO A 14 9.63 -47.68 36.95
N SER A 15 10.79 -48.28 36.91
CA SER A 15 12.13 -47.72 36.79
C SER A 15 12.38 -46.81 35.59
N LEU A 16 13.24 -45.82 35.81
CA LEU A 16 13.78 -44.84 34.89
C LEU A 16 14.56 -45.39 33.65
N GLU A 17 14.76 -46.69 33.51
CA GLU A 17 15.57 -47.28 32.43
C GLU A 17 14.86 -47.40 31.07
N VAL A 18 13.52 -47.42 31.02
CA VAL A 18 12.81 -47.56 29.73
C VAL A 18 12.75 -46.23 28.96
N ARG A 19 12.74 -45.10 29.67
CA ARG A 19 12.75 -43.78 28.98
C ARG A 19 14.06 -43.38 28.31
N SER A 20 15.19 -43.89 28.81
CA SER A 20 16.50 -43.58 28.24
C SER A 20 16.77 -44.31 26.91
N LEU A 21 16.15 -45.46 26.66
CA LEU A 21 16.28 -46.19 25.41
C LEU A 21 15.40 -45.65 24.28
N GLU A 22 14.21 -45.17 24.58
CA GLU A 22 13.33 -44.53 23.58
C GLU A 22 13.87 -43.17 23.11
N VAL A 23 14.40 -42.34 24.03
CA VAL A 23 15.00 -41.06 23.66
C VAL A 23 16.28 -41.25 22.81
N ALA A 24 17.10 -42.26 23.11
CA ALA A 24 18.29 -42.57 22.31
C ALA A 24 17.95 -43.10 20.91
N SER A 25 16.81 -43.74 20.69
CA SER A 25 16.36 -44.20 19.39
C SER A 25 15.80 -43.08 18.53
N GLU A 26 15.07 -42.12 19.14
CA GLU A 26 14.56 -40.92 18.40
C GLU A 26 15.69 -39.96 18.01
N GLU A 27 16.70 -39.78 18.87
CA GLU A 27 17.88 -38.96 18.52
C GLU A 27 18.74 -39.60 17.43
N ALA A 28 18.83 -40.94 17.39
CA ALA A 28 19.55 -41.66 16.34
C ALA A 28 18.80 -41.63 15.00
N GLU A 29 17.47 -41.71 15.00
CA GLU A 29 16.66 -41.53 13.76
C GLU A 29 16.70 -40.07 13.26
N ALA A 30 16.66 -39.09 14.16
CA ALA A 30 16.77 -37.68 13.79
C ALA A 30 18.16 -37.35 13.22
N ALA A 31 19.23 -37.91 13.78
CA ALA A 31 20.60 -37.75 13.26
C ALA A 31 20.80 -38.42 11.89
N SER A 32 20.17 -39.59 11.67
CA SER A 32 20.17 -40.27 10.38
C SER A 32 19.40 -39.47 9.30
N ALA A 33 18.25 -38.92 9.65
CA ALA A 33 17.47 -38.05 8.73
C ALA A 33 18.21 -36.76 8.37
N ALA A 34 18.91 -36.15 9.33
CA ALA A 34 19.73 -34.97 9.10
C ALA A 34 20.93 -35.26 8.18
N ALA A 35 21.59 -36.39 8.37
CA ALA A 35 22.71 -36.80 7.54
C ALA A 35 22.29 -37.08 6.08
N VAL A 36 21.09 -37.67 5.86
CA VAL A 36 20.55 -37.90 4.50
C VAL A 36 20.22 -36.57 3.82
N LEU A 37 19.70 -35.58 4.58
CA LEU A 37 19.40 -34.27 4.02
C LEU A 37 20.68 -33.45 3.72
N GLU A 38 21.76 -33.63 4.47
CA GLU A 38 23.08 -33.02 4.17
C GLU A 38 23.76 -33.68 2.96
N GLU A 39 23.62 -34.99 2.75
CA GLU A 39 24.16 -35.72 1.60
C GLU A 39 23.41 -35.35 0.32
N GLU A 40 22.08 -35.21 0.35
CA GLU A 40 21.30 -34.70 -0.79
C GLU A 40 21.57 -33.23 -1.10
N ALA A 41 21.92 -32.40 -0.11
CA ALA A 41 22.27 -31.00 -0.32
C ALA A 41 23.67 -30.80 -0.91
N SER A 42 24.59 -31.77 -0.75
CA SER A 42 25.96 -31.68 -1.25
C SER A 42 26.10 -32.10 -2.73
N GLU A 43 25.11 -32.79 -3.32
CA GLU A 43 25.08 -33.17 -4.73
C GLU A 43 24.30 -32.21 -5.65
N ALA A 44 23.78 -31.10 -5.12
CA ALA A 44 23.23 -30.05 -5.96
C ALA A 44 24.35 -29.32 -6.72
N VAL A 45 24.91 -29.99 -7.71
CA VAL A 45 25.75 -29.35 -8.74
C VAL A 45 24.92 -28.24 -9.37
N ALA A 46 25.38 -27.00 -9.26
CA ALA A 46 24.78 -25.89 -9.98
C ALA A 46 24.71 -26.27 -11.46
N PRO A 47 23.55 -26.20 -12.13
CA PRO A 47 23.45 -26.55 -13.53
C PRO A 47 24.42 -25.65 -14.30
N GLU A 48 25.33 -26.23 -15.05
CA GLU A 48 26.13 -25.55 -16.06
C GLU A 48 25.15 -24.77 -16.95
N ALA A 49 25.43 -23.47 -17.16
CA ALA A 49 24.62 -22.61 -17.99
C ALA A 49 24.64 -23.16 -19.44
N ASP A 50 23.65 -23.99 -19.77
CA ASP A 50 23.42 -24.47 -21.13
C ASP A 50 22.96 -23.28 -21.98
N SER A 51 23.79 -22.90 -22.94
CA SER A 51 23.58 -21.76 -23.85
C SER A 51 22.43 -21.97 -24.85
N ASN A 52 21.70 -23.10 -24.76
CA ASN A 52 20.52 -23.41 -25.58
C ASN A 52 19.23 -23.43 -24.75
N HIS A 53 18.95 -22.37 -24.01
CA HIS A 53 17.64 -22.23 -23.39
C HIS A 53 16.59 -21.93 -24.46
N ASN A 54 15.87 -22.96 -24.85
CA ASN A 54 14.48 -22.84 -25.28
C ASN A 54 13.76 -22.09 -24.17
N GLN A 55 13.52 -20.79 -24.38
CA GLN A 55 12.73 -19.95 -23.49
C GLN A 55 11.34 -20.58 -23.40
N LEU A 56 11.12 -21.38 -22.37
CA LEU A 56 9.77 -21.67 -21.90
C LEU A 56 9.13 -20.34 -21.60
N TYR A 57 8.22 -19.89 -22.46
CA TYR A 57 7.37 -18.75 -22.23
C TYR A 57 6.46 -19.09 -21.04
N TYR A 58 6.98 -18.88 -19.83
CA TYR A 58 6.09 -18.70 -18.70
C TYR A 58 5.26 -17.46 -19.03
N THR A 59 3.96 -17.61 -19.12
CA THR A 59 3.04 -16.48 -19.08
C THR A 59 3.16 -15.86 -17.70
N THR A 60 4.21 -15.05 -17.51
CA THR A 60 4.35 -14.23 -16.31
C THR A 60 3.23 -13.22 -16.35
N MET A 61 2.34 -13.26 -15.37
CA MET A 61 1.36 -12.21 -15.19
C MET A 61 2.13 -10.93 -14.85
N TYR A 62 2.24 -10.02 -15.81
CA TYR A 62 2.85 -8.72 -15.62
C TYR A 62 1.87 -7.81 -14.90
N ASN A 63 2.24 -7.36 -13.70
CA ASN A 63 1.37 -6.56 -12.84
C ASN A 63 1.44 -5.06 -13.16
N ASN A 64 1.09 -4.69 -14.40
CA ASN A 64 0.80 -3.30 -14.75
C ASN A 64 -0.70 -2.99 -14.68
N THR A 65 -1.51 -3.97 -14.25
CA THR A 65 -2.96 -3.90 -14.16
C THR A 65 -3.40 -4.18 -12.72
N LEU A 66 -4.32 -3.36 -12.21
CA LEU A 66 -5.00 -3.53 -10.92
C LEU A 66 -6.51 -3.60 -11.16
N GLY A 67 -7.21 -4.41 -10.37
CA GLY A 67 -8.67 -4.58 -10.39
C GLY A 67 -9.12 -5.83 -11.12
N ASN A 68 -10.38 -6.20 -10.93
CA ASN A 68 -11.03 -7.36 -11.55
C ASN A 68 -12.00 -6.94 -12.66
N ILE A 69 -13.03 -6.14 -12.33
CA ILE A 69 -13.99 -5.53 -13.26
C ILE A 69 -13.53 -4.12 -13.60
N PHE A 70 -13.45 -3.24 -12.58
CA PHE A 70 -12.85 -1.93 -12.73
C PHE A 70 -11.33 -2.06 -12.72
N ARG A 71 -10.72 -2.02 -13.90
CA ARG A 71 -9.29 -2.28 -14.08
C ARG A 71 -8.56 -1.06 -14.59
N LEU A 72 -7.40 -0.78 -14.00
CA LEU A 72 -6.44 0.18 -14.51
C LEU A 72 -5.21 -0.57 -15.01
N THR A 73 -4.87 -0.44 -16.29
CA THR A 73 -3.56 -0.78 -16.84
C THR A 73 -2.76 0.51 -17.05
N SER A 74 -1.68 0.70 -16.29
CA SER A 74 -0.86 1.93 -16.36
C SER A 74 0.41 1.73 -17.17
N PHE A 75 0.88 2.78 -17.86
CA PHE A 75 2.10 2.80 -18.64
C PHE A 75 2.86 4.14 -18.51
N GLY A 76 4.06 4.19 -19.04
CA GLY A 76 4.91 5.37 -19.06
C GLY A 76 5.90 5.45 -17.89
N GLU A 77 6.95 6.25 -18.04
CA GLU A 77 8.05 6.44 -17.10
C GLU A 77 8.21 7.91 -16.72
N SER A 78 8.86 8.17 -15.57
CA SER A 78 9.02 9.52 -15.02
C SER A 78 9.76 10.48 -15.95
N HIS A 79 10.64 9.98 -16.80
CA HIS A 79 11.40 10.74 -17.81
C HIS A 79 11.11 10.27 -19.24
N GLY A 80 10.04 9.46 -19.43
CA GLY A 80 9.45 9.18 -20.73
C GLY A 80 8.62 10.35 -21.25
N LYS A 81 7.93 10.16 -22.37
CA LYS A 81 7.09 11.21 -23.00
C LYS A 81 5.86 11.54 -22.15
N ALA A 82 5.23 10.53 -21.55
CA ALA A 82 4.00 10.66 -20.79
C ALA A 82 3.86 9.57 -19.73
N ILE A 83 2.96 9.79 -18.78
CA ILE A 83 2.33 8.75 -17.95
C ILE A 83 0.90 8.62 -18.45
N GLY A 84 0.41 7.40 -18.58
CA GLY A 84 -0.98 7.18 -18.98
C GLY A 84 -1.54 5.87 -18.47
N GLY A 85 -2.76 5.59 -18.89
CA GLY A 85 -3.44 4.35 -18.55
C GLY A 85 -4.63 4.08 -19.45
N VAL A 86 -5.07 2.84 -19.36
CA VAL A 86 -6.36 2.39 -19.89
C VAL A 86 -7.18 1.91 -18.71
N ILE A 87 -8.37 2.46 -18.56
CA ILE A 87 -9.36 2.02 -17.57
C ILE A 87 -10.43 1.24 -18.31
N ASP A 88 -10.67 0.02 -17.84
CA ASP A 88 -11.69 -0.86 -18.36
C ASP A 88 -12.73 -1.17 -17.28
N GLY A 89 -13.97 -1.50 -17.68
CA GLY A 89 -15.07 -1.83 -16.76
C GLY A 89 -15.64 -0.65 -15.98
N PHE A 90 -15.37 0.61 -16.38
CA PHE A 90 -16.04 1.76 -15.78
C PHE A 90 -17.49 1.85 -16.25
N PRO A 91 -18.49 2.02 -15.36
CA PRO A 91 -19.89 2.04 -15.73
C PRO A 91 -20.23 3.15 -16.75
N ALA A 92 -21.13 2.88 -17.67
CA ALA A 92 -21.70 3.89 -18.58
C ALA A 92 -22.63 4.86 -17.82
N GLY A 93 -22.77 6.08 -18.35
CA GLY A 93 -23.73 7.06 -17.83
C GLY A 93 -23.25 7.87 -16.64
N ILE A 94 -21.98 7.77 -16.26
CA ILE A 94 -21.40 8.58 -15.18
C ILE A 94 -20.96 9.92 -15.76
N ALA A 95 -21.46 11.03 -15.20
CA ALA A 95 -21.01 12.38 -15.54
C ALA A 95 -19.53 12.57 -15.14
N ILE A 96 -18.72 13.02 -16.07
CA ILE A 96 -17.29 13.22 -15.90
C ILE A 96 -17.03 14.68 -15.54
N ASP A 97 -16.77 14.92 -14.26
CA ASP A 97 -16.38 16.23 -13.73
C ASP A 97 -14.86 16.42 -13.92
N MET A 98 -14.49 17.12 -15.00
CA MET A 98 -13.09 17.38 -15.34
C MET A 98 -12.37 18.25 -14.31
N ASP A 99 -13.08 19.21 -13.72
CA ASP A 99 -12.51 20.10 -12.71
C ASP A 99 -12.19 19.32 -11.43
N PHE A 100 -13.07 18.40 -11.03
CA PHE A 100 -12.81 17.51 -9.91
C PHE A 100 -11.61 16.59 -10.18
N ILE A 101 -11.51 16.00 -11.36
CA ILE A 101 -10.37 15.13 -11.72
C ILE A 101 -9.07 15.92 -11.67
N GLN A 102 -9.07 17.16 -12.19
CA GLN A 102 -7.89 18.03 -12.15
C GLN A 102 -7.55 18.44 -10.71
N GLN A 103 -8.52 18.73 -9.85
CA GLN A 103 -8.28 19.00 -8.43
C GLN A 103 -7.61 17.82 -7.73
N GLU A 104 -8.01 16.58 -7.98
CA GLU A 104 -7.37 15.39 -7.44
C GLU A 104 -5.90 15.26 -7.92
N LEU A 105 -5.63 15.56 -9.19
CA LEU A 105 -4.27 15.63 -9.73
C LEU A 105 -3.45 16.75 -9.10
N ASP A 106 -4.06 17.92 -8.89
CA ASP A 106 -3.44 19.07 -8.23
C ASP A 106 -3.05 18.77 -6.78
N ARG A 107 -3.88 18.02 -6.06
CA ARG A 107 -3.56 17.51 -4.71
C ARG A 107 -2.34 16.59 -4.70
N ARG A 108 -2.07 15.85 -5.80
CA ARG A 108 -0.93 14.95 -5.94
C ARG A 108 0.33 15.62 -6.48
N ARG A 109 0.21 16.63 -7.35
CA ARG A 109 1.33 17.22 -8.10
C ARG A 109 2.48 17.70 -7.19
N PRO A 110 3.73 17.81 -7.71
CA PRO A 110 4.84 18.42 -6.99
C PRO A 110 4.68 19.95 -6.88
N GLY A 111 5.44 20.58 -5.99
CA GLY A 111 5.56 22.04 -5.92
C GLY A 111 4.38 22.77 -5.29
N GLN A 112 3.61 22.09 -4.43
CA GLN A 112 2.42 22.66 -3.79
C GLN A 112 2.73 23.61 -2.63
N SER A 113 3.86 23.41 -1.94
CA SER A 113 4.21 24.16 -0.73
C SER A 113 5.73 24.14 -0.46
N ALA A 114 6.18 24.89 0.54
CA ALA A 114 7.57 24.94 0.97
C ALA A 114 8.11 23.59 1.47
N ILE A 115 7.23 22.71 1.96
CA ILE A 115 7.56 21.37 2.49
C ILE A 115 7.51 20.26 1.41
N THR A 116 7.29 20.61 0.15
CA THR A 116 7.35 19.69 -0.99
C THR A 116 8.52 20.01 -1.91
N THR A 117 8.75 19.17 -2.92
CA THR A 117 9.77 19.43 -3.95
C THR A 117 9.48 20.71 -4.73
N ALA A 118 10.55 21.40 -5.18
CA ALA A 118 10.45 22.60 -5.99
C ALA A 118 10.12 22.34 -7.49
N ARG A 119 9.93 21.07 -7.89
CA ARG A 119 9.51 20.70 -9.25
C ARG A 119 8.10 21.23 -9.51
N LYS A 120 7.86 21.77 -10.71
CA LYS A 120 6.53 22.26 -11.12
C LYS A 120 6.07 21.50 -12.35
N GLU A 121 4.93 20.83 -12.24
CA GLU A 121 4.26 20.10 -13.31
C GLU A 121 2.77 20.45 -13.25
N ALA A 122 2.12 20.67 -14.37
CA ALA A 122 0.70 20.96 -14.40
C ALA A 122 -0.15 19.70 -14.24
N ASP A 123 0.40 18.54 -14.60
CA ASP A 123 -0.24 17.21 -14.54
C ASP A 123 -1.66 17.22 -15.15
N GLN A 124 -1.84 17.92 -16.28
CA GLN A 124 -3.10 17.96 -17.00
C GLN A 124 -3.39 16.65 -17.70
N VAL A 125 -4.58 16.09 -17.44
CA VAL A 125 -5.01 14.85 -18.08
C VAL A 125 -5.71 15.14 -19.41
N GLU A 126 -5.36 14.34 -20.42
CA GLU A 126 -6.04 14.28 -21.71
C GLU A 126 -6.70 12.92 -21.86
N PHE A 127 -8.03 12.89 -22.00
CA PHE A 127 -8.78 11.65 -22.27
C PHE A 127 -8.87 11.43 -23.79
N LEU A 128 -8.54 10.21 -24.20
CA LEU A 128 -8.44 9.83 -25.61
C LEU A 128 -9.64 9.01 -26.08
N SER A 129 -10.40 8.38 -25.16
CA SER A 129 -11.53 7.52 -25.47
C SER A 129 -12.42 7.32 -24.25
N GLY A 130 -13.60 6.71 -24.44
CA GLY A 130 -14.51 6.26 -23.38
C GLY A 130 -15.39 7.35 -22.77
N ILE A 131 -15.31 8.60 -23.28
CA ILE A 131 -16.12 9.74 -22.84
C ILE A 131 -16.77 10.37 -24.07
N TYR A 132 -18.06 10.63 -24.01
CA TYR A 132 -18.84 11.32 -25.04
C TYR A 132 -19.78 12.33 -24.37
N GLU A 133 -19.73 13.58 -24.85
CA GLU A 133 -20.52 14.70 -24.28
C GLU A 133 -20.46 14.82 -22.76
N GLY A 134 -19.27 14.61 -22.17
CA GLY A 134 -19.04 14.70 -20.72
C GLY A 134 -19.56 13.51 -19.91
N VAL A 135 -19.92 12.39 -20.55
CA VAL A 135 -20.46 11.19 -19.89
C VAL A 135 -19.65 9.96 -20.30
N SER A 136 -19.45 9.04 -19.38
CA SER A 136 -18.80 7.76 -19.67
C SER A 136 -19.64 6.88 -20.58
N THR A 137 -19.00 6.23 -21.57
CA THR A 137 -19.71 5.40 -22.56
C THR A 137 -19.82 3.92 -22.16
N GLY A 138 -19.08 3.48 -21.12
CA GLY A 138 -18.93 2.06 -20.76
C GLY A 138 -17.82 1.35 -21.55
N CYS A 139 -17.23 2.02 -22.57
CA CYS A 139 -16.05 1.53 -23.27
C CYS A 139 -14.78 1.89 -22.51
N SER A 140 -13.65 1.31 -22.92
CA SER A 140 -12.34 1.58 -22.31
C SER A 140 -11.99 3.07 -22.38
N ILE A 141 -11.61 3.64 -21.23
CA ILE A 141 -11.17 5.03 -21.10
C ILE A 141 -9.66 5.07 -21.22
N GLY A 142 -9.13 5.55 -22.35
CA GLY A 142 -7.72 5.83 -22.53
C GLY A 142 -7.40 7.26 -22.11
N PHE A 143 -6.26 7.46 -21.43
CA PHE A 143 -5.83 8.79 -21.02
C PHE A 143 -4.30 8.93 -20.98
N VAL A 144 -3.80 10.16 -21.10
CA VAL A 144 -2.40 10.51 -20.95
C VAL A 144 -2.23 11.79 -20.15
N VAL A 145 -1.07 11.91 -19.50
CA VAL A 145 -0.55 13.13 -18.88
C VAL A 145 0.88 13.31 -19.38
N TRP A 146 1.11 14.37 -20.14
CA TRP A 146 2.40 14.63 -20.76
C TRP A 146 3.45 15.11 -19.75
N ASN A 147 4.68 14.62 -19.91
CA ASN A 147 5.82 15.09 -19.14
C ASN A 147 6.39 16.35 -19.78
N THR A 148 6.31 17.49 -19.09
CA THR A 148 6.72 18.79 -19.64
C THR A 148 7.96 19.39 -18.99
N ASN A 149 8.37 18.96 -17.79
CA ASN A 149 9.45 19.57 -17.01
C ASN A 149 10.41 18.51 -16.43
N GLN A 150 10.90 17.62 -17.31
CA GLN A 150 11.89 16.62 -16.95
C GLN A 150 13.31 17.16 -17.15
N HIS A 151 14.18 17.07 -16.14
CA HIS A 151 15.58 17.43 -16.19
C HIS A 151 16.43 16.15 -16.04
N SER A 152 16.72 15.49 -17.16
CA SER A 152 17.44 14.20 -17.17
C SER A 152 18.88 14.31 -16.66
N ASN A 153 19.53 15.46 -16.89
CA ASN A 153 20.92 15.73 -16.48
C ASN A 153 21.11 15.74 -14.93
N ASP A 154 20.04 15.95 -14.16
CA ASP A 154 20.09 15.90 -12.69
C ASP A 154 20.44 14.50 -12.15
N TYR A 155 20.42 13.47 -13.00
CA TYR A 155 20.63 12.06 -12.64
C TYR A 155 21.93 11.45 -13.18
N ASP A 156 22.75 12.20 -13.89
CA ASP A 156 23.96 11.67 -14.54
C ASP A 156 24.98 11.12 -13.53
N ASN A 157 25.08 11.73 -12.34
CA ASN A 157 25.96 11.25 -11.26
C ASN A 157 25.44 9.97 -10.58
N MET A 158 24.25 9.49 -10.92
CA MET A 158 23.64 8.28 -10.40
C MET A 158 23.55 7.15 -11.42
N LYS A 159 24.13 7.34 -12.62
CA LYS A 159 24.07 6.38 -13.71
C LYS A 159 24.72 5.05 -13.33
N ASP A 160 25.92 5.11 -12.79
CA ASP A 160 26.76 3.95 -12.53
C ASP A 160 26.84 3.60 -11.03
N VAL A 161 25.91 4.12 -10.21
CA VAL A 161 25.88 3.94 -8.75
C VAL A 161 24.48 3.51 -8.31
N PHE A 162 24.38 2.67 -7.29
CA PHE A 162 23.13 2.26 -6.70
C PHE A 162 22.77 3.15 -5.51
N ARG A 163 21.61 3.83 -5.57
CA ARG A 163 21.10 4.61 -4.43
C ARG A 163 20.68 3.68 -3.29
N PRO A 164 21.15 3.89 -2.05
CA PRO A 164 20.70 3.11 -0.91
C PRO A 164 19.17 3.12 -0.77
N SER A 165 18.58 1.94 -0.51
CA SER A 165 17.12 1.75 -0.36
C SER A 165 16.25 2.18 -1.55
N HIS A 166 16.85 2.49 -2.73
CA HIS A 166 16.13 2.74 -3.98
C HIS A 166 16.02 1.45 -4.82
N ALA A 167 15.15 1.44 -5.82
CA ALA A 167 14.95 0.28 -6.70
C ALA A 167 16.07 0.05 -7.73
N ASP A 168 17.12 0.83 -7.74
CA ASP A 168 18.18 0.81 -8.76
C ASP A 168 18.81 -0.57 -8.91
N PHE A 169 19.26 -1.16 -7.81
CA PHE A 169 19.87 -2.48 -7.78
C PHE A 169 18.90 -3.58 -8.25
N THR A 170 17.70 -3.62 -7.65
CA THR A 170 16.70 -4.65 -7.94
C THR A 170 16.21 -4.60 -9.38
N TYR A 171 16.07 -3.42 -9.98
CA TYR A 171 15.73 -3.27 -11.40
C TYR A 171 16.85 -3.77 -12.31
N THR A 172 18.10 -3.41 -12.01
CA THR A 172 19.26 -3.88 -12.78
C THR A 172 19.38 -5.41 -12.74
N GLN A 173 19.22 -6.01 -11.55
CA GLN A 173 19.30 -7.47 -11.39
C GLN A 173 18.13 -8.19 -12.07
N LYS A 174 16.92 -7.65 -12.00
CA LYS A 174 15.73 -8.30 -12.54
C LYS A 174 15.62 -8.18 -14.07
N TYR A 175 15.91 -7.00 -14.62
CA TYR A 175 15.65 -6.69 -16.03
C TYR A 175 16.90 -6.59 -16.89
N GLY A 176 18.11 -6.62 -16.29
CA GLY A 176 19.38 -6.42 -16.98
C GLY A 176 19.61 -4.99 -17.48
N ILE A 177 18.58 -4.14 -17.46
CA ILE A 177 18.62 -2.76 -17.90
C ILE A 177 17.85 -1.85 -16.93
N ARG A 178 18.33 -0.64 -16.75
CA ARG A 178 17.71 0.39 -15.92
C ARG A 178 17.76 1.74 -16.62
N ASP A 179 16.64 2.44 -16.67
CA ASP A 179 16.67 3.89 -16.94
C ASP A 179 17.07 4.61 -15.64
N HIS A 180 18.29 5.13 -15.60
CA HIS A 180 18.83 5.83 -14.43
C HIS A 180 18.13 7.18 -14.17
N ARG A 181 17.45 7.73 -15.17
CA ARG A 181 16.77 9.02 -15.07
C ARG A 181 15.50 8.93 -14.22
N GLY A 182 15.55 9.41 -12.99
CA GLY A 182 14.42 9.54 -12.09
C GLY A 182 13.76 8.25 -11.59
N GLY A 183 14.23 7.06 -11.99
CA GLY A 183 13.73 5.76 -11.51
C GLY A 183 12.60 5.15 -12.34
N GLY A 184 12.27 5.65 -13.51
CA GLY A 184 11.33 5.03 -14.47
C GLY A 184 9.96 4.72 -13.84
N ARG A 185 9.54 3.44 -13.93
CA ARG A 185 8.28 2.93 -13.35
C ARG A 185 8.28 2.86 -11.81
N SER A 186 9.45 2.83 -11.16
CA SER A 186 9.54 2.88 -9.69
C SER A 186 9.37 4.28 -9.11
N SER A 187 9.30 5.29 -9.96
CA SER A 187 9.09 6.68 -9.54
C SER A 187 7.67 6.93 -9.06
N ALA A 188 7.50 7.77 -8.02
CA ALA A 188 6.19 8.22 -7.56
C ALA A 188 5.36 8.98 -8.65
N ARG A 189 5.97 9.32 -9.80
CA ARG A 189 5.25 9.95 -10.91
C ARG A 189 4.23 8.99 -11.56
N GLU A 190 4.45 7.68 -11.53
CA GLU A 190 3.48 6.70 -12.05
C GLU A 190 2.12 6.77 -11.34
N THR A 191 2.08 7.28 -10.11
CA THR A 191 0.85 7.44 -9.33
C THR A 191 -0.15 8.43 -9.94
N ILE A 192 0.25 9.22 -10.94
CA ILE A 192 -0.67 10.03 -11.74
C ILE A 192 -1.79 9.15 -12.32
N ALA A 193 -1.43 8.02 -12.92
CA ALA A 193 -2.42 7.11 -13.50
C ALA A 193 -3.41 6.58 -12.46
N ARG A 194 -2.91 6.29 -11.24
CA ARG A 194 -3.75 5.85 -10.11
C ARG A 194 -4.73 6.94 -9.67
N VAL A 195 -4.28 8.19 -9.61
CA VAL A 195 -5.14 9.31 -9.20
C VAL A 195 -6.21 9.61 -10.23
N VAL A 196 -5.91 9.54 -11.54
CA VAL A 196 -6.93 9.67 -12.60
C VAL A 196 -7.99 8.59 -12.47
N ALA A 197 -7.58 7.32 -12.35
CA ALA A 197 -8.53 6.20 -12.21
C ALA A 197 -9.31 6.29 -10.89
N GLY A 198 -8.64 6.69 -9.80
CA GLY A 198 -9.28 6.91 -8.50
C GLY A 198 -10.28 8.06 -8.49
N ALA A 199 -10.01 9.15 -9.21
CA ALA A 199 -10.94 10.27 -9.37
C ALA A 199 -12.21 9.82 -10.11
N LEU A 200 -12.08 9.07 -11.20
CA LEU A 200 -13.23 8.46 -11.89
C LEU A 200 -13.99 7.52 -10.95
N ALA A 201 -13.30 6.67 -10.20
CA ALA A 201 -13.93 5.78 -9.23
C ALA A 201 -14.70 6.56 -8.14
N LYS A 202 -14.14 7.67 -7.63
CA LYS A 202 -14.82 8.56 -6.68
C LYS A 202 -16.08 9.17 -7.26
N LEU A 203 -16.11 9.57 -8.55
CA LEU A 203 -17.31 10.08 -9.22
C LEU A 203 -18.44 9.05 -9.25
N ALA A 204 -18.13 7.80 -9.56
CA ALA A 204 -19.11 6.71 -9.51
C ALA A 204 -19.59 6.42 -8.08
N LEU A 205 -18.67 6.36 -7.12
CA LEU A 205 -18.94 6.06 -5.71
C LEU A 205 -19.78 7.15 -5.03
N ARG A 206 -19.63 8.42 -5.41
CA ARG A 206 -20.48 9.52 -4.93
C ARG A 206 -21.96 9.29 -5.19
N GLN A 207 -22.32 8.65 -6.31
CA GLN A 207 -23.72 8.31 -6.62
C GLN A 207 -24.30 7.27 -5.65
N LEU A 208 -23.43 6.52 -4.97
CA LEU A 208 -23.79 5.52 -3.97
C LEU A 208 -23.75 6.07 -2.54
N GLY A 209 -23.40 7.37 -2.36
CA GLY A 209 -23.22 7.99 -1.05
C GLY A 209 -21.90 7.61 -0.37
N VAL A 210 -20.97 6.94 -1.05
CA VAL A 210 -19.67 6.57 -0.51
C VAL A 210 -18.73 7.75 -0.55
N ARG A 211 -18.12 8.07 0.60
CA ARG A 211 -17.09 9.10 0.76
C ARG A 211 -15.80 8.47 1.23
N ILE A 212 -14.68 8.88 0.65
CA ILE A 212 -13.34 8.40 1.00
C ILE A 212 -12.48 9.61 1.34
N THR A 213 -11.94 9.63 2.54
CA THR A 213 -11.11 10.72 3.04
C THR A 213 -9.85 10.12 3.66
N ALA A 214 -8.69 10.54 3.17
CA ALA A 214 -7.42 10.20 3.77
C ALA A 214 -6.75 11.47 4.31
N PHE A 215 -5.93 11.32 5.34
CA PHE A 215 -5.24 12.42 6.00
C PHE A 215 -3.93 11.95 6.62
N THR A 216 -3.00 12.88 6.78
CA THR A 216 -1.76 12.61 7.50
C THR A 216 -2.04 12.49 8.98
N SER A 217 -1.79 11.32 9.54
CA SER A 217 -1.99 11.04 10.97
C SER A 217 -0.69 10.99 11.77
N GLN A 218 0.47 10.89 11.09
CA GLN A 218 1.78 10.92 11.75
C GLN A 218 2.86 11.41 10.78
N VAL A 219 3.79 12.23 11.27
CA VAL A 219 5.07 12.58 10.63
C VAL A 219 6.18 12.42 11.67
N GLY A 220 7.11 11.48 11.43
CA GLY A 220 8.13 11.16 12.42
C GLY A 220 7.50 10.80 13.78
N GLU A 221 7.85 11.55 14.82
CA GLU A 221 7.33 11.37 16.19
C GLU A 221 5.97 12.07 16.44
N PHE A 222 5.62 13.04 15.63
CA PHE A 222 4.36 13.80 15.76
C PHE A 222 3.20 12.99 15.22
N LYS A 223 2.24 12.61 16.07
CA LYS A 223 1.10 11.75 15.72
C LYS A 223 -0.18 12.22 16.39
N LEU A 224 -1.30 12.02 15.69
CA LEU A 224 -2.65 12.16 16.26
C LEU A 224 -2.83 11.15 17.40
N ASP A 225 -3.45 11.58 18.49
CA ASP A 225 -3.64 10.82 19.73
C ASP A 225 -5.07 10.28 19.92
N LYS A 226 -6.03 10.77 19.10
CA LYS A 226 -7.45 10.40 19.19
C LYS A 226 -7.90 9.60 17.99
N ASP A 227 -9.05 8.96 18.14
CA ASP A 227 -9.76 8.31 17.05
C ASP A 227 -10.17 9.32 15.97
N TYR A 228 -10.29 8.87 14.71
CA TYR A 228 -10.64 9.73 13.58
C TYR A 228 -11.99 10.46 13.77
N THR A 229 -12.91 9.88 14.54
CA THR A 229 -14.22 10.46 14.83
C THR A 229 -14.16 11.72 15.71
N ALA A 230 -13.02 11.95 16.36
CA ALA A 230 -12.80 13.13 17.20
C ALA A 230 -12.29 14.35 16.42
N TYR A 231 -12.04 14.21 15.12
CA TYR A 231 -11.49 15.25 14.26
C TYR A 231 -12.48 15.67 13.17
N ASP A 232 -12.48 16.95 12.81
CA ASP A 232 -13.19 17.42 11.61
C ASP A 232 -12.34 17.15 10.36
N LEU A 233 -12.67 16.08 9.64
CA LEU A 233 -11.94 15.71 8.44
C LEU A 233 -12.19 16.65 7.24
N SER A 234 -13.12 17.61 7.34
CA SER A 234 -13.33 18.61 6.28
C SER A 234 -12.21 19.65 6.22
N THR A 235 -11.41 19.78 7.28
CA THR A 235 -10.33 20.78 7.42
C THR A 235 -8.95 20.29 6.95
N ILE A 236 -8.86 19.07 6.41
CA ILE A 236 -7.56 18.48 6.03
C ILE A 236 -6.82 19.27 4.94
N GLU A 237 -7.52 19.97 4.07
CA GLU A 237 -6.92 20.78 3.01
C GLU A 237 -6.54 22.20 3.47
N ASP A 238 -6.88 22.61 4.71
CA ASP A 238 -6.57 23.94 5.26
C ASP A 238 -5.09 24.11 5.60
N ASN A 239 -4.31 23.02 5.58
CA ASN A 239 -2.88 23.05 5.86
C ASN A 239 -2.08 22.19 4.87
N PRO A 240 -0.79 22.50 4.66
CA PRO A 240 0.01 21.83 3.64
C PRO A 240 0.38 20.38 3.98
N VAL A 241 0.19 19.93 5.22
CA VAL A 241 0.47 18.55 5.67
C VAL A 241 -0.74 17.64 5.45
N ARG A 242 -1.95 18.21 5.34
CA ARG A 242 -3.23 17.50 5.30
C ARG A 242 -3.51 16.73 6.58
N CYS A 243 -3.31 17.35 7.72
CA CYS A 243 -3.63 16.83 9.05
C CYS A 243 -4.88 17.53 9.59
N PRO A 244 -5.88 16.84 10.16
CA PRO A 244 -7.11 17.46 10.64
C PRO A 244 -6.93 18.28 11.94
N ASP A 245 -5.82 18.10 12.65
CA ASP A 245 -5.45 18.90 13.83
C ASP A 245 -4.50 20.02 13.38
N GLN A 246 -4.95 21.28 13.44
CA GLN A 246 -4.21 22.43 12.89
C GLN A 246 -2.93 22.74 13.69
N GLU A 247 -2.95 22.53 15.00
CA GLU A 247 -1.76 22.76 15.84
C GLU A 247 -0.68 21.70 15.58
N LEU A 248 -1.10 20.44 15.54
CA LEU A 248 -0.19 19.34 15.19
C LEU A 248 0.30 19.43 13.74
N ALA A 249 -0.55 19.89 12.80
CA ALA A 249 -0.18 20.15 11.42
C ALA A 249 0.98 21.15 11.30
N LYS A 250 0.97 22.20 12.12
CA LYS A 250 2.06 23.17 12.18
C LYS A 250 3.36 22.54 12.69
N GLN A 251 3.31 21.76 13.78
CA GLN A 251 4.48 21.04 14.29
C GLN A 251 5.05 20.07 13.26
N MET A 252 4.19 19.30 12.57
CA MET A 252 4.58 18.41 11.47
C MET A 252 5.24 19.18 10.32
N ALA A 253 4.68 20.33 9.91
CA ALA A 253 5.23 21.16 8.84
C ALA A 253 6.60 21.72 9.20
N ASP A 254 6.75 22.23 10.43
CA ASP A 254 8.03 22.74 10.94
C ASP A 254 9.10 21.65 10.98
N TYR A 255 8.74 20.44 11.41
CA TYR A 255 9.64 19.29 11.45
C TYR A 255 10.08 18.85 10.05
N ILE A 256 9.15 18.80 9.09
CA ILE A 256 9.48 18.50 7.68
C ILE A 256 10.43 19.59 7.12
N TYR A 257 10.18 20.86 7.44
CA TYR A 257 11.00 21.96 6.97
C TYR A 257 12.42 21.91 7.57
N GLN A 258 12.55 21.60 8.85
CA GLN A 258 13.84 21.38 9.51
C GLN A 258 14.60 20.22 8.86
N THR A 259 13.98 19.04 8.71
CA THR A 259 14.55 17.85 8.07
C THR A 259 15.05 18.16 6.66
N LYS A 260 14.27 18.93 5.90
CA LYS A 260 14.69 19.43 4.57
C LYS A 260 15.97 20.28 4.65
N GLY A 261 16.08 21.15 5.65
CA GLY A 261 17.26 22.00 5.88
C GLY A 261 18.52 21.17 6.18
N GLU A 262 18.37 20.03 6.82
CA GLU A 262 19.42 19.06 7.13
C GLU A 262 19.84 18.23 5.90
N GLY A 263 19.09 18.31 4.80
CA GLY A 263 19.31 17.50 3.59
C GLY A 263 18.80 16.07 3.72
N ASP A 264 17.95 15.79 4.71
CA ASP A 264 17.39 14.48 5.03
C ASP A 264 15.90 14.40 4.66
N THR A 265 15.27 13.27 4.95
CA THR A 265 13.88 12.96 4.64
C THR A 265 13.19 12.28 5.82
N ILE A 266 11.87 12.44 5.92
CA ILE A 266 11.06 11.86 6.99
C ILE A 266 9.85 11.11 6.43
N GLY A 267 9.50 10.02 7.07
CA GLY A 267 8.30 9.22 6.80
C GLY A 267 7.19 9.49 7.81
N GLY A 268 6.15 8.67 7.74
CA GLY A 268 5.04 8.72 8.69
C GLY A 268 3.87 7.86 8.26
N VAL A 269 2.66 8.23 8.67
CA VAL A 269 1.45 7.42 8.48
C VAL A 269 0.33 8.29 7.89
N ILE A 270 -0.39 7.71 6.94
CA ILE A 270 -1.65 8.22 6.41
C ILE A 270 -2.77 7.33 6.93
N SER A 271 -3.78 7.93 7.54
CA SER A 271 -5.05 7.28 7.87
C SER A 271 -6.06 7.53 6.77
N CYS A 272 -6.94 6.55 6.52
CA CYS A 272 -8.01 6.66 5.54
C CYS A 272 -9.31 6.12 6.14
N VAL A 273 -10.41 6.83 5.88
CA VAL A 273 -11.77 6.46 6.29
C VAL A 273 -12.67 6.42 5.07
N ILE A 274 -13.42 5.33 4.93
CA ILE A 274 -14.41 5.12 3.89
C ILE A 274 -15.77 5.07 4.56
N GLN A 275 -16.59 6.07 4.31
CA GLN A 275 -17.93 6.22 4.88
C GLN A 275 -19.01 5.84 3.86
N GLY A 276 -20.13 5.32 4.33
CA GLY A 276 -21.25 4.97 3.46
C GLY A 276 -21.02 3.73 2.58
N CYS A 277 -20.00 2.93 2.91
CA CYS A 277 -19.70 1.70 2.19
C CYS A 277 -20.86 0.70 2.34
N PRO A 278 -21.44 0.16 1.25
CA PRO A 278 -22.49 -0.86 1.32
C PRO A 278 -22.03 -2.12 2.04
N ILE A 279 -22.99 -2.82 2.68
CA ILE A 279 -22.75 -4.17 3.20
C ILE A 279 -22.54 -5.14 2.04
N GLY A 280 -21.64 -6.13 2.21
CA GLY A 280 -21.52 -7.25 1.28
C GLY A 280 -20.33 -7.17 0.33
N LEU A 281 -19.49 -6.14 0.39
CA LEU A 281 -18.31 -6.04 -0.47
C LEU A 281 -17.18 -6.91 0.08
N GLY A 282 -16.66 -7.79 -0.75
CA GLY A 282 -15.60 -8.73 -0.39
C GLY A 282 -16.04 -10.18 -0.41
N GLN A 283 -15.10 -11.09 -0.20
CA GLN A 283 -15.29 -12.54 -0.22
C GLN A 283 -14.72 -13.19 1.05
N PRO A 284 -15.24 -14.35 1.48
CA PRO A 284 -14.85 -14.92 2.76
C PRO A 284 -13.45 -15.56 2.80
N VAL A 285 -12.85 -15.92 1.65
CA VAL A 285 -11.57 -16.64 1.60
C VAL A 285 -10.47 -15.75 0.98
N PHE A 286 -10.21 -15.83 -0.32
CA PHE A 286 -9.06 -15.16 -0.95
C PHE A 286 -9.36 -13.72 -1.42
N GLY A 287 -10.62 -13.40 -1.73
CA GLY A 287 -11.06 -12.06 -2.13
C GLY A 287 -11.49 -11.18 -0.96
N LYS A 288 -10.90 -11.30 0.22
CA LYS A 288 -11.24 -10.49 1.39
C LYS A 288 -11.01 -9.02 1.12
N LEU A 289 -11.98 -8.16 1.45
CA LEU A 289 -11.91 -6.73 1.17
C LEU A 289 -10.67 -6.07 1.80
N HIS A 290 -10.35 -6.40 3.05
CA HIS A 290 -9.16 -5.88 3.71
C HIS A 290 -7.85 -6.37 3.05
N ALA A 291 -7.83 -7.59 2.50
CA ALA A 291 -6.67 -8.10 1.77
C ALA A 291 -6.48 -7.36 0.45
N ALA A 292 -7.58 -7.06 -0.27
CA ALA A 292 -7.55 -6.25 -1.49
C ALA A 292 -7.11 -4.80 -1.21
N LEU A 293 -7.65 -4.17 -0.16
CA LEU A 293 -7.20 -2.85 0.29
C LEU A 293 -5.72 -2.87 0.66
N GLY A 294 -5.26 -3.88 1.41
CA GLY A 294 -3.86 -4.05 1.76
C GLY A 294 -2.95 -4.21 0.54
N ASN A 295 -3.35 -5.04 -0.44
CA ASN A 295 -2.62 -5.19 -1.70
C ASN A 295 -2.54 -3.87 -2.47
N ALA A 296 -3.65 -3.14 -2.58
CA ALA A 296 -3.70 -1.84 -3.22
C ALA A 296 -2.76 -0.84 -2.54
N MET A 297 -2.80 -0.72 -1.21
CA MET A 297 -1.96 0.20 -0.42
C MET A 297 -0.49 -0.17 -0.46
N LEU A 298 -0.13 -1.45 -0.30
CA LEU A 298 1.25 -1.94 -0.34
C LEU A 298 1.88 -1.81 -1.73
N SER A 299 1.08 -1.66 -2.79
CA SER A 299 1.54 -1.37 -4.15
C SER A 299 1.97 0.09 -4.34
N ILE A 300 1.65 1.00 -3.41
CA ILE A 300 2.06 2.42 -3.48
C ILE A 300 3.55 2.53 -3.15
N ASN A 301 4.26 3.35 -3.92
CA ASN A 301 5.68 3.60 -3.69
C ASN A 301 5.93 4.09 -2.25
N ALA A 302 7.01 3.62 -1.64
CA ALA A 302 7.45 3.91 -0.26
C ALA A 302 6.58 3.32 0.86
N VAL A 303 5.46 2.66 0.58
CA VAL A 303 4.66 2.00 1.62
C VAL A 303 5.43 0.82 2.23
N LYS A 304 5.33 0.67 3.55
CA LYS A 304 5.99 -0.36 4.36
C LYS A 304 5.05 -1.12 5.28
N GLY A 305 3.85 -0.60 5.50
CA GLY A 305 2.88 -1.24 6.36
C GLY A 305 1.47 -0.83 6.05
N PHE A 306 0.55 -1.74 6.34
CA PHE A 306 -0.89 -1.54 6.26
C PHE A 306 -1.53 -2.21 7.47
N GLU A 307 -2.45 -1.54 8.12
CA GLU A 307 -3.32 -2.12 9.14
C GLU A 307 -4.73 -1.53 9.02
N TYR A 308 -5.75 -2.30 9.38
CA TYR A 308 -7.14 -1.87 9.34
C TYR A 308 -7.84 -2.12 10.69
N GLY A 309 -8.89 -1.37 10.96
CA GLY A 309 -9.55 -1.41 12.25
C GLY A 309 -8.56 -1.07 13.36
N GLN A 310 -8.63 -1.80 14.45
CA GLN A 310 -7.73 -1.62 15.58
C GLN A 310 -6.27 -2.09 15.31
N GLY A 311 -6.05 -2.92 14.28
CA GLY A 311 -4.71 -3.32 13.84
C GLY A 311 -3.86 -3.91 14.95
N PHE A 312 -2.59 -3.52 15.02
CA PHE A 312 -1.64 -4.01 16.03
C PHE A 312 -1.86 -3.45 17.44
N SER A 313 -2.50 -2.28 17.55
CA SER A 313 -2.57 -1.52 18.81
C SER A 313 -3.43 -2.17 19.90
N HIS A 314 -4.24 -3.18 19.54
CA HIS A 314 -5.18 -3.81 20.49
C HIS A 314 -5.03 -5.33 20.61
N MET A 315 -3.85 -5.87 20.25
CA MET A 315 -3.58 -7.30 20.37
C MET A 315 -3.53 -7.80 21.82
N GLU A 316 -3.40 -6.90 22.79
CA GLU A 316 -3.48 -7.19 24.21
C GLU A 316 -4.93 -7.38 24.73
N MET A 317 -5.94 -7.00 23.94
CA MET A 317 -7.34 -7.12 24.33
C MET A 317 -7.81 -8.56 24.31
N LYS A 318 -8.61 -8.93 25.29
CA LYS A 318 -9.34 -10.21 25.27
C LYS A 318 -10.46 -10.17 24.23
N GLY A 319 -10.86 -11.31 23.68
CA GLY A 319 -11.92 -11.41 22.68
C GLY A 319 -13.23 -10.72 23.08
N SER A 320 -13.65 -10.85 24.36
CA SER A 320 -14.84 -10.16 24.87
C SER A 320 -14.75 -8.63 24.86
N GLN A 321 -13.54 -8.08 24.90
CA GLN A 321 -13.28 -6.64 24.81
C GLN A 321 -13.17 -6.19 23.35
N GLN A 322 -12.66 -7.06 22.48
CA GLN A 322 -12.47 -6.77 21.05
C GLN A 322 -13.77 -6.87 20.25
N ASN A 323 -14.72 -7.68 20.66
CA ASN A 323 -15.97 -7.93 19.92
C ASN A 323 -16.82 -6.66 19.76
N ASP A 324 -17.23 -6.39 18.53
CA ASP A 324 -18.23 -5.36 18.20
C ASP A 324 -19.64 -5.92 18.47
N ILE A 325 -20.27 -5.42 19.52
CA ILE A 325 -21.57 -5.93 20.00
C ILE A 325 -22.69 -5.40 19.08
N PHE A 326 -23.49 -6.33 18.56
CA PHE A 326 -24.71 -5.99 17.84
C PHE A 326 -25.78 -5.47 18.77
N TYR A 327 -26.59 -4.54 18.31
CA TYR A 327 -27.84 -4.14 18.97
C TYR A 327 -28.89 -3.80 17.90
N ARG A 328 -30.16 -3.80 18.35
CA ARG A 328 -31.27 -3.37 17.48
C ARG A 328 -31.42 -1.86 17.61
N ASP A 329 -31.37 -1.18 16.48
CA ASP A 329 -31.65 0.25 16.34
C ASP A 329 -32.86 0.40 15.42
N GLU A 330 -34.02 0.64 16.03
CA GLU A 330 -35.32 0.60 15.34
C GLU A 330 -35.51 -0.74 14.59
N ASP A 331 -35.54 -0.71 13.25
CA ASP A 331 -35.66 -1.88 12.39
C ASP A 331 -34.32 -2.36 11.78
N LYS A 332 -33.20 -1.80 12.25
CA LYS A 332 -31.86 -2.12 11.72
C LYS A 332 -31.00 -2.80 12.79
N ILE A 333 -30.05 -3.58 12.31
CA ILE A 333 -28.93 -4.07 13.15
C ILE A 333 -27.84 -3.02 13.13
N ALA A 334 -27.39 -2.60 14.30
CA ALA A 334 -26.31 -1.66 14.49
C ALA A 334 -25.22 -2.25 15.40
N PHE A 335 -24.11 -1.54 15.51
CA PHE A 335 -22.93 -1.96 16.25
C PHE A 335 -22.60 -0.91 17.33
N ARG A 336 -22.22 -1.38 18.53
CA ARG A 336 -21.82 -0.47 19.64
C ARG A 336 -20.42 0.10 19.44
N THR A 337 -19.56 -0.61 18.74
CA THR A 337 -18.17 -0.25 18.45
C THR A 337 -17.84 -0.65 17.01
N ASN A 338 -16.71 -0.18 16.49
CA ASN A 338 -16.23 -0.51 15.16
C ASN A 338 -14.75 -0.93 15.20
N ARG A 339 -14.40 -1.83 16.10
CA ARG A 339 -13.02 -2.31 16.26
C ARG A 339 -12.57 -3.17 15.09
N SER A 340 -13.52 -3.85 14.44
CA SER A 340 -13.29 -4.61 13.19
C SER A 340 -12.94 -3.73 11.99
N GLY A 341 -13.11 -2.39 12.10
CA GLY A 341 -12.82 -1.46 11.00
C GLY A 341 -13.73 -1.62 9.80
N GLY A 342 -15.03 -1.88 10.03
CA GLY A 342 -16.06 -1.97 8.98
C GLY A 342 -16.03 -3.27 8.16
N ILE A 343 -15.17 -4.24 8.51
CA ILE A 343 -14.98 -5.49 7.75
C ILE A 343 -14.99 -6.68 8.70
N GLN A 344 -15.91 -7.61 8.50
CA GLN A 344 -16.04 -8.84 9.26
C GLN A 344 -16.05 -10.04 8.31
N GLY A 345 -15.26 -11.07 8.61
CA GLY A 345 -15.12 -12.25 7.75
C GLY A 345 -14.54 -11.96 6.34
N GLY A 346 -13.99 -10.75 6.11
CA GLY A 346 -13.50 -10.30 4.81
C GLY A 346 -14.53 -9.50 4.01
N ILE A 347 -15.70 -9.24 4.57
CA ILE A 347 -16.86 -8.62 3.92
C ILE A 347 -17.21 -7.33 4.68
N SER A 348 -17.55 -6.25 3.95
CA SER A 348 -17.99 -5.00 4.55
C SER A 348 -19.31 -5.19 5.32
N ASN A 349 -19.41 -4.58 6.50
CA ASN A 349 -20.56 -4.70 7.40
C ASN A 349 -21.45 -3.44 7.48
N GLY A 350 -21.15 -2.42 6.67
CA GLY A 350 -21.93 -1.17 6.61
C GLY A 350 -21.44 -0.08 7.57
N GLN A 351 -20.48 -0.37 8.44
CA GLN A 351 -19.81 0.65 9.24
C GLN A 351 -18.70 1.32 8.42
N ASP A 352 -18.16 2.42 8.93
CA ASP A 352 -16.98 3.06 8.34
C ASP A 352 -15.82 2.07 8.25
N ILE A 353 -15.20 1.98 7.08
CA ILE A 353 -13.96 1.24 6.91
C ILE A 353 -12.82 2.20 7.18
N TYR A 354 -11.95 1.87 8.14
CA TYR A 354 -10.79 2.70 8.43
C TYR A 354 -9.51 1.86 8.49
N PHE A 355 -8.42 2.46 8.00
CA PHE A 355 -7.11 1.81 7.95
C PHE A 355 -5.97 2.84 7.99
N ARG A 356 -4.76 2.37 8.23
CA ARG A 356 -3.53 3.16 8.29
C ARG A 356 -2.48 2.60 7.35
N VAL A 357 -1.72 3.49 6.72
CA VAL A 357 -0.67 3.16 5.74
C VAL A 357 0.62 3.83 6.15
N ALA A 358 1.66 3.04 6.43
CA ALA A 358 2.97 3.54 6.84
C ALA A 358 3.87 3.76 5.62
N PHE A 359 4.48 4.93 5.54
CA PHE A 359 5.40 5.34 4.49
C PHE A 359 6.80 5.53 5.05
N LYS A 360 7.79 4.89 4.43
CA LYS A 360 9.20 5.14 4.76
C LYS A 360 9.64 6.53 4.30
N PRO A 361 10.72 7.08 4.87
CA PRO A 361 11.42 8.24 4.32
C PRO A 361 11.80 8.02 2.84
N VAL A 362 11.93 9.11 2.08
CA VAL A 362 12.42 9.07 0.70
C VAL A 362 13.87 8.56 0.69
N ALA A 363 14.17 7.61 -0.19
CA ALA A 363 15.49 7.00 -0.24
C ALA A 363 16.60 7.95 -0.72
N THR A 364 16.26 8.99 -1.49
CA THR A 364 17.23 9.94 -2.01
C THR A 364 17.38 11.11 -1.04
N VAL A 365 18.45 11.12 -0.29
CA VAL A 365 18.86 12.21 0.64
C VAL A 365 19.99 13.03 0.03
N LEU A 366 20.12 14.28 0.42
CA LEU A 366 21.16 15.19 -0.10
C LEU A 366 22.48 15.10 0.66
N MET A 367 22.55 14.25 1.68
CA MET A 367 23.77 13.92 2.42
C MET A 367 24.62 12.88 1.68
N GLU A 368 25.90 12.84 1.97
CA GLU A 368 26.80 11.79 1.49
C GLU A 368 26.46 10.44 2.12
N GLN A 369 26.32 9.41 1.28
CA GLN A 369 26.00 8.06 1.72
C GLN A 369 26.98 7.05 1.13
N PRO A 370 27.50 6.10 1.91
CA PRO A 370 28.27 4.98 1.39
C PRO A 370 27.36 4.08 0.55
N THR A 371 27.88 3.59 -0.56
CA THR A 371 27.20 2.69 -1.48
C THR A 371 28.21 1.93 -2.35
N VAL A 372 27.71 1.24 -3.39
CA VAL A 372 28.54 0.58 -4.40
C VAL A 372 28.15 1.03 -5.82
N ASP A 373 29.13 1.00 -6.71
CA ASP A 373 28.90 1.21 -8.13
C ASP A 373 28.33 -0.06 -8.80
N THR A 374 28.04 0.02 -10.10
CA THR A 374 27.52 -1.10 -10.91
C THR A 374 28.51 -2.25 -11.08
N HIS A 375 29.78 -2.07 -10.73
CA HIS A 375 30.85 -3.07 -10.76
C HIS A 375 31.12 -3.68 -9.37
N GLY A 376 30.42 -3.22 -8.32
CA GLY A 376 30.58 -3.69 -6.95
C GLY A 376 31.68 -2.97 -6.15
N ASN A 377 32.29 -1.90 -6.66
CA ASN A 377 33.28 -1.14 -5.93
C ASN A 377 32.61 -0.19 -4.93
N GLU A 378 33.16 -0.12 -3.72
CA GLU A 378 32.68 0.83 -2.70
C GLU A 378 32.90 2.28 -3.16
N THR A 379 31.90 3.12 -2.95
CA THR A 379 31.92 4.54 -3.32
C THR A 379 31.03 5.36 -2.39
N ILE A 380 31.09 6.67 -2.54
CA ILE A 380 30.25 7.62 -1.81
C ILE A 380 29.35 8.32 -2.82
N LEU A 381 28.05 8.22 -2.60
CA LEU A 381 27.06 8.95 -3.37
C LEU A 381 26.65 10.22 -2.63
N LYS A 382 26.75 11.36 -3.30
CA LYS A 382 26.10 12.60 -2.93
C LYS A 382 25.03 12.90 -3.98
N ALA A 383 23.79 12.52 -3.68
CA ALA A 383 22.69 12.73 -4.61
C ALA A 383 22.43 14.22 -4.84
N ARG A 384 22.02 14.54 -6.07
CA ARG A 384 21.60 15.87 -6.48
C ARG A 384 20.14 15.79 -6.94
N GLY A 385 19.50 16.94 -7.10
CA GLY A 385 18.15 17.02 -7.64
C GLY A 385 17.10 17.51 -6.64
N ARG A 386 15.84 17.48 -7.07
CA ARG A 386 14.70 18.06 -6.35
C ARG A 386 13.82 16.93 -5.84
N HIS A 387 14.07 16.52 -4.59
CA HIS A 387 13.31 15.43 -3.93
C HIS A 387 12.36 15.99 -2.88
N ASP A 388 11.28 15.25 -2.59
CA ASP A 388 10.39 15.57 -1.47
C ASP A 388 11.09 15.24 -0.14
N PRO A 389 11.12 16.12 0.84
CA PRO A 389 11.60 15.80 2.19
C PRO A 389 10.62 14.86 2.91
N CYS A 390 9.34 14.91 2.53
CA CYS A 390 8.28 14.04 3.04
C CYS A 390 7.25 13.79 1.92
N VAL A 391 6.89 12.53 1.69
CA VAL A 391 5.93 12.17 0.63
C VAL A 391 4.48 12.28 1.06
N LEU A 392 4.19 12.33 2.38
CA LEU A 392 2.85 12.16 2.93
C LEU A 392 1.83 13.15 2.36
N PRO A 393 2.09 14.46 2.27
CA PRO A 393 1.10 15.39 1.74
C PRO A 393 0.63 15.04 0.32
N ARG A 394 1.53 14.51 -0.50
CA ARG A 394 1.25 14.09 -1.88
C ARG A 394 0.67 12.68 -1.96
N ALA A 395 0.93 11.84 -0.96
CA ALA A 395 0.44 10.47 -0.92
C ALA A 395 -1.02 10.37 -0.43
N VAL A 396 -1.55 11.36 0.28
CA VAL A 396 -2.96 11.41 0.72
C VAL A 396 -3.93 11.14 -0.45
N PRO A 397 -3.95 11.89 -1.56
CA PRO A 397 -4.86 11.60 -2.67
C PRO A 397 -4.57 10.27 -3.38
N ILE A 398 -3.35 9.73 -3.28
CA ILE A 398 -3.02 8.41 -3.84
C ILE A 398 -3.67 7.30 -3.01
N VAL A 399 -3.63 7.40 -1.68
CA VAL A 399 -4.30 6.46 -0.77
C VAL A 399 -5.82 6.48 -1.02
N GLU A 400 -6.42 7.65 -1.12
CA GLU A 400 -7.84 7.80 -1.47
C GLU A 400 -8.18 7.18 -2.83
N ALA A 401 -7.34 7.43 -3.84
CA ALA A 401 -7.53 6.89 -5.19
C ALA A 401 -7.51 5.35 -5.21
N MET A 402 -6.52 4.76 -4.54
CA MET A 402 -6.40 3.30 -4.46
C MET A 402 -7.54 2.67 -3.67
N ALA A 403 -8.02 3.32 -2.60
CA ALA A 403 -9.21 2.91 -1.87
C ALA A 403 -10.46 2.98 -2.77
N ALA A 404 -10.65 4.09 -3.51
CA ALA A 404 -11.80 4.28 -4.39
C ALA A 404 -11.85 3.21 -5.49
N MET A 405 -10.73 2.95 -6.15
CA MET A 405 -10.63 1.89 -7.16
C MET A 405 -11.02 0.53 -6.59
N THR A 406 -10.50 0.18 -5.41
CA THR A 406 -10.79 -1.10 -4.75
C THR A 406 -12.28 -1.21 -4.37
N ILE A 407 -12.86 -0.18 -3.78
CA ILE A 407 -14.28 -0.20 -3.39
C ILE A 407 -15.20 -0.26 -4.60
N LEU A 408 -14.91 0.49 -5.67
CA LEU A 408 -15.71 0.42 -6.91
C LEU A 408 -15.63 -0.96 -7.56
N ASP A 409 -14.43 -1.54 -7.65
CA ASP A 409 -14.22 -2.88 -8.21
C ASP A 409 -15.03 -3.94 -7.45
N TYR A 410 -14.96 -3.92 -6.11
CA TYR A 410 -15.71 -4.84 -5.25
C TYR A 410 -17.21 -4.57 -5.25
N TYR A 411 -17.63 -3.32 -5.43
CA TYR A 411 -19.05 -3.00 -5.62
C TYR A 411 -19.59 -3.62 -6.91
N LEU A 412 -18.86 -3.50 -8.01
CA LEU A 412 -19.23 -4.08 -9.29
C LEU A 412 -19.24 -5.61 -9.24
N LEU A 413 -18.24 -6.22 -8.60
CA LEU A 413 -18.21 -7.66 -8.34
C LEU A 413 -19.43 -8.11 -7.54
N ASN A 414 -19.83 -7.36 -6.51
CA ASN A 414 -20.97 -7.71 -5.68
C ASN A 414 -22.30 -7.71 -6.45
N LYS A 415 -22.41 -6.94 -7.54
CA LYS A 415 -23.60 -6.96 -8.43
C LYS A 415 -23.84 -8.31 -9.11
N THR A 416 -22.85 -9.17 -9.16
CA THR A 416 -22.95 -10.52 -9.72
C THR A 416 -23.31 -11.59 -8.69
N THR A 417 -23.47 -11.23 -7.41
CA THR A 417 -23.72 -12.18 -6.32
C THR A 417 -25.18 -12.66 -6.28
N HIS A 418 -26.12 -11.83 -6.72
CA HIS A 418 -27.54 -12.14 -6.80
C HIS A 418 -28.05 -11.88 -8.22
N LEU A 419 -28.99 -12.73 -8.65
CA LEU A 419 -29.72 -12.59 -9.90
C LEU A 419 -30.90 -11.62 -9.75
#